data_8ccb3d2ff0ebf6bb20935067172d89bd
#
_entry.id   8ccb3d2ff0ebf6bb20935067172d89bd
#
_cell.length_a   1.000
_cell.length_b   1.000
_cell.length_c   1.000
_cell.angle_alpha   90.00
_cell.angle_beta   90.00
_cell.angle_gamma   90.00
#
_symmetry.space_group_name_H-M   'P 1'
#
loop_
_entity.id
_entity.type
_entity.pdbx_description
1 polymer ?
#
loop_
_entity_poly.entity_id
_entity_poly.type
_entity_poly.pdbx_seq_one_letter_code
_entity_poly.pdbx_strand_id
1 'polypeptide(L)'
;TAGFFPGTLWYLSNYTGDKALQDSALVYTHQMEPAKTFTDNHDIGFMMYCSYGNANRFAPKDEYEDILVESARSLCTRFRPQAKVIQSWNGFRSWHGDKVYDFPVIIDNMMNLELLFHASKVTGDESFRKVAISHAEQVMHHQVRKDYSCFHIIYYDKKTGKPIKGETSQGYSDNSAWSRGQAWGIYGFTMCYRETKDKRFLKTAEKMADFYLDHPNLPS
;
A
#
# COMPACT_ATOMS: atom_id res chain seq x y z
N THR A 1 9.95 -1.71 6.09
CA THR A 1 10.28 -1.41 4.69
C THR A 1 11.33 -0.31 4.62
N ALA A 2 12.34 -0.47 3.76
CA ALA A 2 13.53 0.40 3.72
C ALA A 2 13.22 1.88 3.44
N GLY A 3 12.14 2.18 2.70
CA GLY A 3 11.74 3.55 2.36
C GLY A 3 11.28 4.42 3.53
N PHE A 4 10.87 3.83 4.65
CA PHE A 4 10.40 4.61 5.81
C PHE A 4 11.51 5.42 6.47
N PHE A 5 12.73 4.91 6.53
CA PHE A 5 13.83 5.62 7.16
C PHE A 5 14.16 6.94 6.45
N PRO A 6 14.46 6.96 5.13
CA PRO A 6 14.64 8.23 4.43
C PRO A 6 13.40 9.12 4.47
N GLY A 7 12.20 8.53 4.41
CA GLY A 7 10.94 9.27 4.55
C GLY A 7 10.83 10.01 5.88
N THR A 8 11.19 9.37 6.99
CA THR A 8 11.22 10.01 8.32
C THR A 8 12.24 11.16 8.36
N LEU A 9 13.43 10.97 7.78
CA LEU A 9 14.44 12.03 7.72
C LEU A 9 13.95 13.25 6.92
N TRP A 10 13.22 13.05 5.81
CA TRP A 10 12.61 14.13 5.04
C TRP A 10 11.62 14.94 5.86
N TYR A 11 10.73 14.28 6.62
CA TYR A 11 9.78 14.99 7.49
C TYR A 11 10.47 15.72 8.63
N LEU A 12 11.46 15.10 9.28
CA LEU A 12 12.23 15.73 10.35
C LEU A 12 12.99 16.95 9.85
N SER A 13 13.68 16.85 8.71
CA SER A 13 14.40 17.97 8.12
C SER A 13 13.45 19.12 7.76
N ASN A 14 12.29 18.83 7.19
CA ASN A 14 11.30 19.84 6.87
C ASN A 14 10.71 20.52 8.13
N TYR A 15 10.52 19.77 9.21
CA TYR A 15 9.98 20.30 10.47
C TYR A 15 11.01 21.14 11.23
N THR A 16 12.26 20.70 11.27
CA THR A 16 13.33 21.35 12.06
C THR A 16 14.12 22.40 11.29
N GLY A 17 14.10 22.36 9.95
CA GLY A 17 15.01 23.15 9.10
C GLY A 17 16.48 22.66 9.13
N ASP A 18 16.75 21.50 9.74
CA ASP A 18 18.10 20.95 9.90
C ASP A 18 18.63 20.41 8.57
N LYS A 19 19.68 21.07 8.07
CA LYS A 19 20.34 20.70 6.81
C LYS A 19 21.05 19.35 6.88
N ALA A 20 21.60 18.96 8.02
CA ALA A 20 22.28 17.68 8.17
C ALA A 20 21.28 16.49 8.05
N LEU A 21 20.04 16.69 8.54
CA LEU A 21 18.96 15.73 8.33
C LEU A 21 18.55 15.64 6.86
N GLN A 22 18.49 16.79 6.15
CA GLN A 22 18.21 16.82 4.72
C GLN A 22 19.29 16.10 3.89
N ASP A 23 20.55 16.36 4.19
CA ASP A 23 21.68 15.71 3.50
C ASP A 23 21.66 14.19 3.75
N SER A 24 21.36 13.78 4.97
CA SER A 24 21.17 12.36 5.31
C SER A 24 19.97 11.76 4.56
N ALA A 25 18.84 12.46 4.49
CA ALA A 25 17.65 12.01 3.75
C ALA A 25 17.98 11.78 2.27
N LEU A 26 18.75 12.68 1.64
CA LEU A 26 19.21 12.55 0.26
C LEU A 26 20.06 11.29 0.06
N VAL A 27 21.07 11.06 0.93
CA VAL A 27 21.93 9.88 0.84
C VAL A 27 21.13 8.59 0.88
N TYR A 28 20.25 8.43 1.87
CA TYR A 28 19.44 7.21 2.01
C TYR A 28 18.36 7.09 0.94
N THR A 29 17.84 8.19 0.41
CA THR A 29 16.92 8.17 -0.74
C THR A 29 17.63 7.64 -1.99
N HIS A 30 18.82 8.13 -2.31
CA HIS A 30 19.57 7.66 -3.48
C HIS A 30 19.96 6.16 -3.38
N GLN A 31 20.19 5.65 -2.17
CA GLN A 31 20.43 4.22 -1.96
C GLN A 31 19.20 3.35 -2.28
N MET A 32 18.01 3.94 -2.34
CA MET A 32 16.78 3.22 -2.74
C MET A 32 16.60 3.10 -4.25
N GLU A 33 17.36 3.84 -5.07
CA GLU A 33 17.15 3.88 -6.53
C GLU A 33 17.15 2.50 -7.20
N PRO A 34 18.04 1.55 -6.87
CA PRO A 34 18.00 0.22 -7.48
C PRO A 34 16.67 -0.52 -7.31
N ALA A 35 15.87 -0.15 -6.28
CA ALA A 35 14.59 -0.77 -6.03
C ALA A 35 13.49 -0.34 -7.02
N LYS A 36 13.72 0.67 -7.87
CA LYS A 36 12.73 1.12 -8.87
C LYS A 36 12.30 0.03 -9.86
N THR A 37 13.16 -0.96 -10.09
CA THR A 37 12.88 -2.12 -10.97
C THR A 37 12.49 -3.39 -10.21
N PHE A 38 12.27 -3.30 -8.90
CA PHE A 38 11.93 -4.45 -8.07
C PHE A 38 10.50 -4.95 -8.32
N THR A 39 10.35 -6.25 -8.55
CA THR A 39 9.06 -6.85 -8.93
C THR A 39 8.66 -8.07 -8.11
N ASP A 40 9.42 -8.43 -7.06
CA ASP A 40 9.20 -9.68 -6.30
C ASP A 40 8.04 -9.60 -5.31
N ASN A 41 7.71 -8.39 -4.84
CA ASN A 41 6.55 -8.12 -3.99
C ASN A 41 5.99 -6.72 -4.24
N HIS A 42 4.91 -6.37 -3.51
CA HIS A 42 4.21 -5.10 -3.68
C HIS A 42 4.86 -3.91 -2.95
N ASP A 43 5.84 -4.14 -2.07
CA ASP A 43 6.42 -3.12 -1.17
C ASP A 43 7.14 -1.98 -1.90
N ILE A 44 7.29 -2.08 -3.21
CA ILE A 44 7.93 -1.05 -4.02
C ILE A 44 7.26 0.33 -3.83
N GLY A 45 5.94 0.39 -3.60
CA GLY A 45 5.25 1.63 -3.26
C GLY A 45 5.74 2.20 -1.93
N PHE A 46 5.84 1.38 -0.86
CA PHE A 46 6.43 1.78 0.41
C PHE A 46 7.90 2.21 0.27
N MET A 47 8.67 1.48 -0.53
CA MET A 47 10.09 1.77 -0.70
C MET A 47 10.30 3.09 -1.43
N MET A 48 9.63 3.27 -2.56
CA MET A 48 9.90 4.37 -3.48
C MET A 48 9.09 5.62 -3.16
N TYR A 49 7.80 5.50 -2.78
CA TYR A 49 6.99 6.68 -2.51
C TYR A 49 7.27 7.29 -1.14
N CYS A 50 7.67 6.49 -0.13
CA CYS A 50 8.15 7.05 1.14
C CYS A 50 9.54 7.69 1.04
N SER A 51 10.41 7.25 0.12
CA SER A 51 11.74 7.84 -0.10
C SER A 51 11.70 8.93 -1.18
N TYR A 52 11.68 8.54 -2.45
CA TYR A 52 11.67 9.47 -3.59
C TYR A 52 10.41 10.32 -3.66
N GLY A 53 9.25 9.82 -3.25
CA GLY A 53 8.03 10.63 -3.17
C GLY A 53 8.14 11.79 -2.19
N ASN A 54 8.77 11.57 -1.02
CA ASN A 54 9.03 12.66 -0.08
C ASN A 54 10.21 13.53 -0.53
N ALA A 55 11.24 12.98 -1.17
CA ALA A 55 12.29 13.77 -1.81
C ALA A 55 11.70 14.73 -2.84
N ASN A 56 10.82 14.25 -3.71
CA ASN A 56 10.14 15.06 -4.72
C ASN A 56 9.23 16.15 -4.11
N ARG A 57 8.63 15.86 -2.95
CA ARG A 57 7.80 16.83 -2.23
C ARG A 57 8.61 17.97 -1.60
N PHE A 58 9.74 17.66 -0.97
CA PHE A 58 10.48 18.60 -0.13
C PHE A 58 11.72 19.22 -0.83
N ALA A 59 12.25 18.55 -1.84
CA ALA A 59 13.40 18.99 -2.64
C ALA A 59 13.27 18.48 -4.09
N PRO A 60 12.27 18.95 -4.87
CA PRO A 60 11.90 18.39 -6.16
C PRO A 60 13.05 18.43 -7.17
N LYS A 61 13.17 17.37 -7.96
CA LYS A 61 14.04 17.25 -9.13
C LYS A 61 13.33 16.41 -10.19
N ASP A 62 13.51 16.77 -11.46
CA ASP A 62 12.86 16.09 -12.59
C ASP A 62 13.17 14.57 -12.61
N GLU A 63 14.42 14.20 -12.30
CA GLU A 63 14.85 12.80 -12.24
C GLU A 63 14.06 11.94 -11.23
N TYR A 64 13.49 12.56 -10.19
CA TYR A 64 12.71 11.83 -9.18
C TYR A 64 11.36 11.38 -9.72
N GLU A 65 10.76 12.15 -10.60
CA GLU A 65 9.52 11.77 -11.26
C GLU A 65 9.72 10.57 -12.18
N ASP A 66 10.81 10.53 -12.96
CA ASP A 66 11.15 9.39 -13.82
C ASP A 66 11.35 8.11 -12.99
N ILE A 67 12.06 8.21 -11.87
CA ILE A 67 12.28 7.09 -10.93
C ILE A 67 10.94 6.59 -10.36
N LEU A 68 10.04 7.50 -9.95
CA LEU A 68 8.73 7.13 -9.42
C LEU A 68 7.83 6.49 -10.47
N VAL A 69 7.86 6.99 -11.71
CA VAL A 69 7.09 6.40 -12.84
C VAL A 69 7.61 5.00 -13.18
N GLU A 70 8.94 4.79 -13.20
CA GLU A 70 9.53 3.47 -13.41
C GLU A 70 9.12 2.50 -12.28
N SER A 71 9.14 2.96 -11.04
CA SER A 71 8.67 2.20 -9.87
C SER A 71 7.20 1.81 -9.98
N ALA A 72 6.35 2.72 -10.48
CA ALA A 72 4.94 2.44 -10.72
C ALA A 72 4.74 1.37 -11.81
N ARG A 73 5.53 1.41 -12.88
CA ARG A 73 5.53 0.34 -13.91
C ARG A 73 5.90 -1.01 -13.29
N SER A 74 6.93 -1.04 -12.46
CA SER A 74 7.35 -2.24 -11.74
C SER A 74 6.24 -2.79 -10.84
N LEU A 75 5.53 -1.92 -10.09
CA LEU A 75 4.38 -2.33 -9.28
C LEU A 75 3.24 -2.89 -10.14
N CYS A 76 2.97 -2.28 -11.30
CA CYS A 76 1.93 -2.75 -12.22
C CYS A 76 2.19 -4.15 -12.79
N THR A 77 3.44 -4.62 -12.84
CA THR A 77 3.74 -6.00 -13.26
C THR A 77 3.12 -7.06 -12.34
N ARG A 78 2.78 -6.65 -11.11
CA ARG A 78 2.13 -7.52 -10.12
C ARG A 78 0.61 -7.52 -10.20
N PHE A 79 0.02 -6.72 -11.06
CA PHE A 79 -1.43 -6.71 -11.28
C PHE A 79 -1.88 -8.00 -11.96
N ARG A 80 -2.93 -8.60 -11.43
CA ARG A 80 -3.53 -9.85 -11.93
C ARG A 80 -4.95 -9.56 -12.42
N PRO A 81 -5.14 -9.42 -13.76
CA PRO A 81 -6.42 -8.99 -14.33
C PRO A 81 -7.61 -9.88 -13.96
N GLN A 82 -7.39 -11.20 -13.77
CA GLN A 82 -8.46 -12.15 -13.42
C GLN A 82 -9.08 -11.85 -12.05
N ALA A 83 -8.23 -11.49 -11.08
CA ALA A 83 -8.64 -11.13 -9.73
C ALA A 83 -8.82 -9.61 -9.53
N LYS A 84 -8.35 -8.81 -10.49
CA LYS A 84 -8.37 -7.34 -10.47
C LYS A 84 -7.62 -6.74 -9.28
N VAL A 85 -6.55 -7.40 -8.81
CA VAL A 85 -5.72 -6.98 -7.67
C VAL A 85 -4.23 -7.04 -7.98
N ILE A 86 -3.45 -6.31 -7.19
CA ILE A 86 -1.99 -6.41 -7.16
C ILE A 86 -1.61 -7.54 -6.20
N GLN A 87 -0.90 -8.53 -6.69
CA GLN A 87 -0.41 -9.66 -5.89
C GLN A 87 0.69 -9.21 -4.94
N SER A 88 0.59 -9.57 -3.65
CA SER A 88 1.54 -9.12 -2.63
C SER A 88 2.87 -9.86 -2.69
N TRP A 89 2.86 -11.20 -2.62
CA TRP A 89 4.04 -12.07 -2.66
C TRP A 89 3.86 -13.19 -3.67
N ASN A 90 4.94 -13.86 -4.03
CA ASN A 90 4.90 -14.98 -4.99
C ASN A 90 4.41 -16.29 -4.36
N GLY A 91 4.23 -16.31 -3.05
CA GLY A 91 3.68 -17.40 -2.26
C GLY A 91 3.73 -17.05 -0.78
N PHE A 92 2.86 -17.66 -0.01
CA PHE A 92 2.83 -17.51 1.45
C PHE A 92 2.34 -18.79 2.13
N ARG A 93 3.07 -19.24 3.15
CA ARG A 93 2.65 -20.39 3.97
C ARG A 93 1.63 -19.95 5.01
N SER A 94 0.47 -20.56 5.00
CA SER A 94 -0.56 -20.31 6.01
C SER A 94 -0.06 -20.62 7.43
N TRP A 95 -0.47 -19.82 8.42
CA TRP A 95 -0.22 -20.08 9.83
C TRP A 95 -0.83 -21.40 10.33
N HIS A 96 -1.91 -21.84 9.72
CA HIS A 96 -2.73 -22.95 10.15
C HIS A 96 -2.37 -24.26 9.46
N GLY A 97 -1.16 -24.40 8.94
CA GLY A 97 -0.70 -25.64 8.34
C GLY A 97 0.37 -25.47 7.27
N ASP A 98 0.65 -26.57 6.56
CA ASP A 98 1.72 -26.61 5.56
C ASP A 98 1.31 -26.10 4.18
N LYS A 99 0.05 -25.68 4.02
CA LYS A 99 -0.43 -25.22 2.74
C LYS A 99 0.23 -23.89 2.35
N VAL A 100 0.87 -23.86 1.19
CA VAL A 100 1.37 -22.67 0.55
C VAL A 100 0.32 -22.19 -0.44
N TYR A 101 -0.03 -20.90 -0.34
CA TYR A 101 -0.92 -20.22 -1.27
C TYR A 101 -0.09 -19.34 -2.20
N ASP A 102 -0.24 -19.55 -3.49
CA ASP A 102 0.58 -18.86 -4.50
C ASP A 102 0.13 -17.43 -4.81
N PHE A 103 -1.03 -17.02 -4.33
CA PHE A 103 -1.60 -15.72 -4.66
C PHE A 103 -2.18 -15.01 -3.42
N PRO A 104 -1.31 -14.59 -2.48
CA PRO A 104 -1.70 -13.75 -1.35
C PRO A 104 -1.84 -12.28 -1.75
N VAL A 105 -2.81 -11.60 -1.14
CA VAL A 105 -3.00 -10.15 -1.21
C VAL A 105 -3.22 -9.64 0.21
N ILE A 106 -2.34 -8.76 0.69
CA ILE A 106 -2.42 -8.19 2.03
C ILE A 106 -2.94 -6.76 2.00
N ILE A 107 -3.55 -6.34 3.11
CA ILE A 107 -4.15 -5.01 3.25
C ILE A 107 -3.14 -3.86 3.08
N ASP A 108 -1.89 -4.10 3.40
CA ASP A 108 -0.75 -3.18 3.24
C ASP A 108 -0.62 -2.66 1.81
N ASN A 109 -1.12 -3.42 0.83
CA ASN A 109 -1.10 -3.04 -0.57
C ASN A 109 -1.86 -1.73 -0.84
N MET A 110 -2.83 -1.39 -0.02
CA MET A 110 -3.55 -0.11 -0.09
C MET A 110 -2.61 1.10 0.04
N MET A 111 -1.51 0.97 0.78
CA MET A 111 -0.49 2.01 0.93
C MET A 111 0.34 2.23 -0.35
N ASN A 112 0.47 1.19 -1.18
CA ASN A 112 1.30 1.24 -2.39
C ASN A 112 0.58 1.91 -3.57
N LEU A 113 -0.75 2.10 -3.49
CA LEU A 113 -1.55 2.67 -4.57
C LEU A 113 -1.26 4.15 -4.82
N GLU A 114 -0.77 4.88 -3.82
CA GLU A 114 -0.46 6.31 -3.96
C GLU A 114 0.62 6.56 -5.02
N LEU A 115 1.60 5.66 -5.14
CA LEU A 115 2.59 5.67 -6.22
C LEU A 115 1.93 5.61 -7.61
N LEU A 116 0.89 4.78 -7.77
CA LEU A 116 0.18 4.64 -9.06
C LEU A 116 -0.64 5.89 -9.39
N PHE A 117 -1.31 6.47 -8.41
CA PHE A 117 -2.03 7.75 -8.63
C PHE A 117 -1.07 8.88 -8.99
N HIS A 118 0.09 8.94 -8.34
CA HIS A 118 1.14 9.90 -8.69
C HIS A 118 1.62 9.72 -10.13
N ALA A 119 1.99 8.49 -10.51
CA ALA A 119 2.45 8.19 -11.87
C ALA A 119 1.40 8.55 -12.93
N SER A 120 0.11 8.27 -12.67
CA SER A 120 -0.97 8.66 -13.58
C SER A 120 -1.06 10.17 -13.76
N LYS A 121 -0.90 10.96 -12.69
CA LYS A 121 -0.91 12.43 -12.76
C LYS A 121 0.26 13.00 -13.56
N VAL A 122 1.45 12.46 -13.35
CA VAL A 122 2.68 12.96 -13.97
C VAL A 122 2.72 12.62 -15.47
N THR A 123 2.31 11.40 -15.82
CA THR A 123 2.42 10.91 -17.21
C THR A 123 1.17 11.14 -18.06
N GLY A 124 0.01 11.37 -17.43
CA GLY A 124 -1.30 11.33 -18.10
C GLY A 124 -1.77 9.92 -18.46
N ASP A 125 -1.00 8.86 -18.13
CA ASP A 125 -1.40 7.47 -18.40
C ASP A 125 -2.39 6.98 -17.34
N GLU A 126 -3.66 6.93 -17.74
CA GLU A 126 -4.77 6.45 -16.91
C GLU A 126 -4.69 4.96 -16.54
N SER A 127 -3.80 4.18 -17.16
CA SER A 127 -3.66 2.76 -16.84
C SER A 127 -3.22 2.55 -15.38
N PHE A 128 -2.33 3.37 -14.85
CA PHE A 128 -1.91 3.34 -13.46
C PHE A 128 -3.09 3.57 -12.50
N ARG A 129 -3.88 4.62 -12.77
CA ARG A 129 -5.06 4.96 -12.00
C ARG A 129 -6.10 3.83 -12.01
N LYS A 130 -6.33 3.22 -13.16
CA LYS A 130 -7.27 2.09 -13.32
C LYS A 130 -6.84 0.88 -12.49
N VAL A 131 -5.54 0.55 -12.46
CA VAL A 131 -4.99 -0.51 -11.61
C VAL A 131 -5.23 -0.22 -10.13
N ALA A 132 -4.93 1.01 -9.68
CA ALA A 132 -5.13 1.41 -8.29
C ALA A 132 -6.61 1.31 -7.85
N ILE A 133 -7.53 1.88 -8.64
CA ILE A 133 -8.98 1.84 -8.37
C ILE A 133 -9.48 0.40 -8.36
N SER A 134 -9.09 -0.40 -9.36
CA SER A 134 -9.48 -1.80 -9.46
C SER A 134 -9.07 -2.60 -8.22
N HIS A 135 -7.83 -2.41 -7.75
CA HIS A 135 -7.34 -3.06 -6.54
C HIS A 135 -8.14 -2.62 -5.32
N ALA A 136 -8.33 -1.31 -5.11
CA ALA A 136 -9.07 -0.77 -3.96
C ALA A 136 -10.52 -1.27 -3.92
N GLU A 137 -11.21 -1.39 -5.05
CA GLU A 137 -12.55 -1.97 -5.13
C GLU A 137 -12.59 -3.42 -4.68
N GLN A 138 -11.61 -4.25 -5.08
CA GLN A 138 -11.55 -5.64 -4.66
C GLN A 138 -11.23 -5.78 -3.17
N VAL A 139 -10.34 -4.93 -2.64
CA VAL A 139 -10.06 -4.90 -1.19
C VAL A 139 -11.32 -4.51 -0.41
N MET A 140 -12.07 -3.51 -0.87
CA MET A 140 -13.33 -3.10 -0.25
C MET A 140 -14.35 -4.24 -0.21
N HIS A 141 -14.41 -5.08 -1.26
CA HIS A 141 -15.39 -6.16 -1.36
C HIS A 141 -14.99 -7.45 -0.64
N HIS A 142 -13.69 -7.75 -0.54
CA HIS A 142 -13.22 -9.06 -0.09
C HIS A 142 -12.40 -9.01 1.20
N GLN A 143 -11.71 -7.89 1.48
CA GLN A 143 -10.86 -7.77 2.65
C GLN A 143 -11.51 -7.02 3.81
N VAL A 144 -12.42 -6.09 3.53
CA VAL A 144 -13.22 -5.40 4.55
C VAL A 144 -14.41 -6.29 4.96
N ARG A 145 -14.52 -6.58 6.25
CA ARG A 145 -15.61 -7.39 6.82
C ARG A 145 -16.88 -6.56 6.99
N LYS A 146 -17.98 -7.22 7.34
CA LYS A 146 -19.29 -6.57 7.55
C LYS A 146 -19.30 -5.56 8.70
N ASP A 147 -18.46 -5.78 9.71
CA ASP A 147 -18.24 -4.88 10.85
C ASP A 147 -17.18 -3.80 10.59
N TYR A 148 -16.68 -3.71 9.36
CA TYR A 148 -15.61 -2.82 8.91
C TYR A 148 -14.23 -3.06 9.54
N SER A 149 -14.02 -4.17 10.24
CA SER A 149 -12.68 -4.70 10.44
C SER A 149 -12.11 -5.24 9.12
N CYS A 150 -10.81 -5.47 9.02
CA CYS A 150 -10.24 -6.07 7.82
C CYS A 150 -9.47 -7.36 8.09
N PHE A 151 -9.49 -8.26 7.08
CA PHE A 151 -8.54 -9.35 7.02
C PHE A 151 -7.14 -8.80 6.71
N HIS A 152 -6.12 -9.39 7.33
CA HIS A 152 -4.74 -9.09 6.94
C HIS A 152 -4.46 -9.61 5.53
N ILE A 153 -4.78 -10.87 5.25
CA ILE A 153 -4.51 -11.55 3.98
C ILE A 153 -5.81 -12.10 3.40
N ILE A 154 -5.97 -11.95 2.08
CA ILE A 154 -6.91 -12.75 1.28
C ILE A 154 -6.08 -13.55 0.28
N TYR A 155 -6.35 -14.84 0.22
CA TYR A 155 -5.79 -15.71 -0.83
C TYR A 155 -6.74 -15.81 -2.00
N TYR A 156 -6.20 -15.72 -3.19
CA TYR A 156 -6.95 -15.82 -4.44
C TYR A 156 -6.55 -17.09 -5.21
N ASP A 157 -7.49 -17.64 -5.96
CA ASP A 157 -7.21 -18.68 -6.93
C ASP A 157 -6.60 -18.07 -8.19
N LYS A 158 -5.43 -18.53 -8.59
CA LYS A 158 -4.70 -17.98 -9.76
C LYS A 158 -5.44 -18.14 -11.09
N LYS A 159 -6.25 -19.20 -11.23
CA LYS A 159 -6.93 -19.53 -12.49
C LYS A 159 -8.22 -18.74 -12.64
N THR A 160 -8.99 -18.67 -11.54
CA THR A 160 -10.33 -18.06 -11.57
C THR A 160 -10.35 -16.63 -11.10
N GLY A 161 -9.32 -16.18 -10.38
CA GLY A 161 -9.27 -14.86 -9.73
C GLY A 161 -10.24 -14.72 -8.53
N LYS A 162 -10.86 -15.81 -8.08
CA LYS A 162 -11.81 -15.77 -6.95
C LYS A 162 -11.08 -15.83 -5.61
N PRO A 163 -11.59 -15.12 -4.58
CA PRO A 163 -11.06 -15.27 -3.23
C PRO A 163 -11.34 -16.67 -2.69
N ILE A 164 -10.34 -17.24 -2.00
CA ILE A 164 -10.42 -18.59 -1.38
C ILE A 164 -10.76 -18.45 0.10
N LYS A 165 -9.99 -17.66 0.83
CA LYS A 165 -10.19 -17.41 2.27
C LYS A 165 -9.42 -16.15 2.71
N GLY A 166 -9.85 -15.61 3.88
CA GLY A 166 -9.11 -14.59 4.62
C GLY A 166 -8.43 -15.18 5.86
N GLU A 167 -7.27 -14.67 6.21
CA GLU A 167 -6.59 -14.99 7.48
C GLU A 167 -5.67 -13.84 7.93
N THR A 168 -5.05 -14.01 9.09
CA THR A 168 -4.02 -13.12 9.57
C THR A 168 -2.62 -13.74 9.45
N SER A 169 -1.60 -12.88 9.46
CA SER A 169 -0.19 -13.28 9.57
C SER A 169 0.49 -12.61 10.77
N GLN A 170 0.08 -11.39 11.09
CA GLN A 170 0.66 -10.58 12.17
C GLN A 170 -0.37 -10.23 13.26
N GLY A 171 -1.65 -10.51 13.03
CA GLY A 171 -2.71 -10.33 14.01
C GLY A 171 -2.80 -11.49 14.99
N TYR A 172 -3.58 -11.30 16.05
CA TYR A 172 -3.77 -12.29 17.11
C TYR A 172 -4.50 -13.56 16.62
N SER A 173 -5.52 -13.40 15.78
CA SER A 173 -6.28 -14.51 15.18
C SER A 173 -6.96 -14.07 13.88
N ASP A 174 -7.45 -15.04 13.09
CA ASP A 174 -8.15 -14.75 11.83
C ASP A 174 -9.45 -13.97 12.03
N ASN A 175 -10.06 -14.07 13.21
CA ASN A 175 -11.29 -13.36 13.57
C ASN A 175 -11.03 -12.00 14.22
N SER A 176 -9.77 -11.69 14.56
CA SER A 176 -9.39 -10.36 15.08
C SER A 176 -9.01 -9.39 13.95
N ALA A 177 -8.96 -8.11 14.29
CA ALA A 177 -8.36 -7.09 13.43
C ALA A 177 -6.91 -6.85 13.86
N TRP A 178 -5.98 -6.95 12.91
CA TRP A 178 -4.61 -6.52 13.13
C TRP A 178 -4.55 -4.99 13.06
N SER A 179 -4.21 -4.33 14.18
CA SER A 179 -4.34 -2.87 14.34
C SER A 179 -3.62 -2.06 13.26
N ARG A 180 -2.37 -2.43 12.92
CA ARG A 180 -1.63 -1.76 11.85
C ARG A 180 -2.26 -2.00 10.48
N GLY A 181 -2.78 -3.20 10.20
CA GLY A 181 -3.51 -3.50 8.97
C GLY A 181 -4.80 -2.70 8.85
N GLN A 182 -5.54 -2.54 9.95
CA GLN A 182 -6.72 -1.68 9.98
C GLN A 182 -6.34 -0.22 9.65
N ALA A 183 -5.25 0.29 10.22
CA ALA A 183 -4.74 1.62 9.92
C ALA A 183 -4.33 1.77 8.44
N TRP A 184 -3.71 0.76 7.83
CA TRP A 184 -3.42 0.76 6.38
C TRP A 184 -4.68 0.85 5.53
N GLY A 185 -5.74 0.14 5.92
CA GLY A 185 -7.03 0.24 5.25
C GLY A 185 -7.63 1.64 5.34
N ILE A 186 -7.67 2.23 6.53
CA ILE A 186 -8.17 3.60 6.77
C ILE A 186 -7.41 4.60 5.90
N TYR A 187 -6.08 4.59 5.97
CA TYR A 187 -5.25 5.47 5.14
C TYR A 187 -5.51 5.26 3.64
N GLY A 188 -5.46 4.00 3.19
CA GLY A 188 -5.56 3.67 1.78
C GLY A 188 -6.90 4.08 1.18
N PHE A 189 -8.02 3.83 1.85
CA PHE A 189 -9.34 4.27 1.37
C PHE A 189 -9.50 5.79 1.43
N THR A 190 -8.96 6.46 2.45
CA THR A 190 -8.92 7.94 2.52
C THR A 190 -8.13 8.51 1.34
N MET A 191 -6.97 7.95 1.04
CA MET A 191 -6.13 8.32 -0.09
C MET A 191 -6.86 8.06 -1.42
N CYS A 192 -7.48 6.90 -1.60
CA CYS A 192 -8.29 6.61 -2.79
C CYS A 192 -9.42 7.63 -2.99
N TYR A 193 -10.12 8.03 -1.91
CA TYR A 193 -11.11 9.11 -2.00
C TYR A 193 -10.46 10.45 -2.39
N ARG A 194 -9.34 10.80 -1.80
CA ARG A 194 -8.60 12.04 -2.15
C ARG A 194 -8.31 12.11 -3.65
N GLU A 195 -7.90 11.00 -4.24
CA GLU A 195 -7.48 10.89 -5.64
C GLU A 195 -8.65 10.73 -6.63
N THR A 196 -9.76 10.10 -6.20
CA THR A 196 -10.87 9.74 -7.11
C THR A 196 -12.13 10.55 -6.89
N LYS A 197 -12.34 11.10 -5.70
CA LYS A 197 -13.59 11.69 -5.21
C LYS A 197 -14.76 10.69 -5.14
N ASP A 198 -14.48 9.40 -5.22
CA ASP A 198 -15.50 8.35 -5.07
C ASP A 198 -15.90 8.19 -3.61
N LYS A 199 -17.13 8.56 -3.30
CA LYS A 199 -17.70 8.53 -1.95
C LYS A 199 -17.77 7.13 -1.33
N ARG A 200 -17.69 6.05 -2.14
CA ARG A 200 -17.64 4.68 -1.62
C ARG A 200 -16.38 4.47 -0.79
N PHE A 201 -15.24 4.98 -1.26
CA PHE A 201 -13.98 4.91 -0.52
C PHE A 201 -14.01 5.75 0.76
N LEU A 202 -14.56 6.97 0.72
CA LEU A 202 -14.72 7.78 1.92
C LEU A 202 -15.56 7.06 2.97
N LYS A 203 -16.74 6.58 2.59
CA LYS A 203 -17.62 5.86 3.51
C LYS A 203 -16.94 4.63 4.12
N THR A 204 -16.15 3.90 3.33
CA THR A 204 -15.39 2.74 3.82
C THR A 204 -14.34 3.17 4.84
N ALA A 205 -13.57 4.22 4.54
CA ALA A 205 -12.56 4.77 5.45
C ALA A 205 -13.17 5.23 6.79
N GLU A 206 -14.28 5.99 6.73
CA GLU A 206 -15.00 6.46 7.92
C GLU A 206 -15.46 5.29 8.79
N LYS A 207 -16.09 4.27 8.19
CA LYS A 207 -16.57 3.10 8.92
C LYS A 207 -15.45 2.23 9.49
N MET A 208 -14.32 2.12 8.78
CA MET A 208 -13.13 1.45 9.31
C MET A 208 -12.50 2.23 10.47
N ALA A 209 -12.56 3.56 10.43
CA ALA A 209 -12.10 4.42 11.51
C ALA A 209 -13.04 4.34 12.72
N ASP A 210 -14.37 4.37 12.53
CA ASP A 210 -15.36 4.14 13.60
C ASP A 210 -15.06 2.80 14.32
N PHE A 211 -14.92 1.70 13.56
CA PHE A 211 -14.55 0.39 14.13
C PHE A 211 -13.27 0.46 14.96
N TYR A 212 -12.25 1.16 14.47
CA TYR A 212 -10.96 1.27 15.16
C TYR A 212 -11.07 2.07 16.45
N LEU A 213 -11.71 3.24 16.40
CA LEU A 213 -11.82 4.17 17.53
C LEU A 213 -12.78 3.67 18.62
N ASP A 214 -13.85 2.97 18.23
CA ASP A 214 -14.83 2.42 19.15
C ASP A 214 -14.45 1.04 19.70
N HIS A 215 -13.27 0.52 19.34
CA HIS A 215 -12.86 -0.82 19.73
C HIS A 215 -12.58 -0.90 21.25
N PRO A 216 -13.22 -1.82 22.00
CA PRO A 216 -13.16 -1.85 23.47
C PRO A 216 -11.76 -2.10 24.05
N ASN A 217 -10.83 -2.58 23.25
CA ASN A 217 -9.44 -2.83 23.66
C ASN A 217 -8.50 -1.65 23.39
N LEU A 218 -8.99 -0.52 22.85
CA LEU A 218 -8.17 0.67 22.77
C LEU A 218 -8.02 1.29 24.16
N PRO A 219 -6.80 1.72 24.56
CA PRO A 219 -6.63 2.48 25.78
C PRO A 219 -7.39 3.80 25.68
N SER A 220 -8.12 4.14 26.76
CA SER A 220 -8.84 5.39 26.93
C SER A 220 -7.88 6.57 27.08
#